data_5378f728ffe300fe87693a2d17b21140
#
_entry.id   5378f728ffe300fe87693a2d17b21140
#
_cell.length_a   1.000
_cell.length_b   1.000
_cell.length_c   1.000
_cell.angle_alpha   90.00
_cell.angle_beta   90.00
_cell.angle_gamma   90.00
#
_symmetry.space_group_name_H-M   'P 1'
#
loop_
_entity.id
_entity.type
_entity.pdbx_description
1 polymer ?
#
loop_
_entity_poly.entity_id
_entity_poly.type
_entity_poly.pdbx_seq_one_letter_code
_entity_poly.pdbx_strand_id
1 'polypeptide(L)'
;MVNQQFTFAVHIMTALAFSPGEVIGSQTLAASVNTNPVVVRRLLLALRRARLIETFAGKHGGARLRKKPNRISLLDIYDAVECRPVIPVNERKALKQCRVSCNMKSIMSSVAESTEQAVRKHLSGMTLAQLVRKVPPRR
;
A
#
# COMPACT_ATOMS: atom_id res chain seq x y z
N MET A 1 -14.56 -7.31 -4.97
CA MET A 1 -13.17 -7.83 -4.99
C MET A 1 -12.32 -6.99 -4.06
N VAL A 2 -11.68 -7.62 -3.09
CA VAL A 2 -10.83 -6.92 -2.13
C VAL A 2 -9.49 -6.60 -2.79
N ASN A 3 -9.05 -5.34 -2.70
CA ASN A 3 -7.76 -4.93 -3.21
C ASN A 3 -6.69 -5.22 -2.15
N GLN A 4 -5.76 -6.11 -2.46
CA GLN A 4 -4.68 -6.52 -1.57
C GLN A 4 -3.36 -5.80 -1.84
N GLN A 5 -3.34 -4.84 -2.76
CA GLN A 5 -2.10 -4.17 -3.16
C GLN A 5 -1.40 -3.49 -1.98
N PHE A 6 -2.17 -2.78 -1.16
CA PHE A 6 -1.61 -2.12 0.04
C PHE A 6 -1.03 -3.13 1.02
N THR A 7 -1.77 -4.20 1.31
CA THR A 7 -1.31 -5.26 2.22
C THR A 7 -0.02 -5.91 1.71
N PHE A 8 0.05 -6.22 0.42
CA PHE A 8 1.25 -6.79 -0.18
C PHE A 8 2.43 -5.81 -0.17
N ALA A 9 2.16 -4.53 -0.44
CA ALA A 9 3.19 -3.50 -0.40
C ALA A 9 3.77 -3.31 1.02
N VAL A 10 2.92 -3.32 2.04
CA VAL A 10 3.35 -3.26 3.44
C VAL A 10 4.19 -4.49 3.79
N HIS A 11 3.78 -5.68 3.35
CA HIS A 11 4.56 -6.90 3.55
C HIS A 11 5.95 -6.80 2.92
N ILE A 12 6.01 -6.39 1.65
CA ILE A 12 7.29 -6.19 0.93
C ILE A 12 8.18 -5.20 1.69
N MET A 13 7.64 -4.05 2.05
CA MET A 13 8.40 -3.01 2.75
C MET A 13 8.89 -3.49 4.11
N THR A 14 8.09 -4.26 4.83
CA THR A 14 8.47 -4.85 6.11
C THR A 14 9.60 -5.86 5.93
N ALA A 15 9.53 -6.70 4.89
CA ALA A 15 10.60 -7.65 4.57
C ALA A 15 11.93 -6.93 4.24
N LEU A 16 11.87 -5.85 3.47
CA LEU A 16 13.04 -5.04 3.17
C LEU A 16 13.63 -4.37 4.42
N ALA A 17 12.77 -3.88 5.29
CA ALA A 17 13.17 -3.24 6.54
C ALA A 17 13.77 -4.22 7.55
N PHE A 18 13.33 -5.48 7.50
CA PHE A 18 13.82 -6.55 8.38
C PHE A 18 15.27 -6.97 8.07
N SER A 19 15.72 -6.73 6.84
CA SER A 19 17.09 -7.01 6.39
C SER A 19 17.74 -5.73 5.85
N PRO A 20 18.10 -4.78 6.74
CA PRO A 20 18.57 -3.46 6.30
C PRO A 20 19.80 -3.56 5.41
N GLY A 21 19.79 -2.82 4.31
CA GLY A 21 20.90 -2.76 3.37
C GLY A 21 21.00 -3.94 2.39
N GLU A 22 20.29 -5.04 2.63
CA GLU A 22 20.28 -6.16 1.71
C GLU A 22 19.37 -5.88 0.51
N VAL A 23 19.85 -6.27 -0.67
CA VAL A 23 19.04 -6.27 -1.90
C VAL A 23 18.30 -7.60 -1.99
N ILE A 24 16.98 -7.56 -1.95
CA ILE A 24 16.14 -8.76 -1.98
C ILE A 24 15.45 -8.86 -3.33
N GLY A 25 15.60 -10.00 -4.00
CA GLY A 25 15.04 -10.24 -5.33
C GLY A 25 13.51 -10.37 -5.31
N SER A 26 12.89 -10.07 -6.45
CA SER A 26 11.44 -10.13 -6.60
C SER A 26 10.87 -11.54 -6.38
N GLN A 27 11.62 -12.58 -6.74
CA GLN A 27 11.18 -13.96 -6.50
C GLN A 27 11.16 -14.29 -5.01
N THR A 28 12.16 -13.86 -4.27
CA THR A 28 12.22 -14.06 -2.81
C THR A 28 11.07 -13.30 -2.12
N LEU A 29 10.83 -12.06 -2.54
CA LEU A 29 9.69 -11.26 -2.01
C LEU A 29 8.35 -11.92 -2.36
N ALA A 30 8.21 -12.42 -3.59
CA ALA A 30 6.99 -13.11 -4.03
C ALA A 30 6.74 -14.39 -3.21
N ALA A 31 7.79 -15.13 -2.89
CA ALA A 31 7.68 -16.30 -2.03
C ALA A 31 7.26 -15.92 -0.61
N SER A 32 7.81 -14.85 -0.07
CA SER A 32 7.45 -14.34 1.26
C SER A 32 5.98 -13.92 1.34
N VAL A 33 5.51 -13.17 0.34
CA VAL A 33 4.10 -12.72 0.26
C VAL A 33 3.18 -13.87 -0.14
N ASN A 34 3.71 -14.89 -0.78
CA ASN A 34 2.97 -15.99 -1.41
C ASN A 34 2.09 -15.51 -2.56
N THR A 35 2.70 -14.80 -3.49
CA THR A 35 2.04 -14.28 -4.68
C THR A 35 2.92 -14.42 -5.91
N ASN A 36 2.39 -14.07 -7.07
CA ASN A 36 3.10 -14.12 -8.34
C ASN A 36 4.19 -13.03 -8.40
N PRO A 37 5.42 -13.34 -8.86
CA PRO A 37 6.48 -12.34 -9.05
C PRO A 37 6.10 -11.15 -9.92
N VAL A 38 5.18 -11.31 -10.87
CA VAL A 38 4.67 -10.21 -11.72
C VAL A 38 3.96 -9.16 -10.87
N VAL A 39 3.16 -9.59 -9.90
CA VAL A 39 2.48 -8.69 -8.96
C VAL A 39 3.50 -7.92 -8.13
N VAL A 40 4.52 -8.63 -7.61
CA VAL A 40 5.60 -8.01 -6.82
C VAL A 40 6.36 -6.97 -7.64
N ARG A 41 6.74 -7.29 -8.89
CA ARG A 41 7.46 -6.33 -9.74
C ARG A 41 6.65 -5.07 -10.00
N ARG A 42 5.34 -5.21 -10.17
CA ARG A 42 4.43 -4.05 -10.34
C ARG A 42 4.40 -3.19 -9.09
N LEU A 43 4.32 -3.80 -7.92
CA LEU A 43 4.36 -3.09 -6.65
C LEU A 43 5.71 -2.42 -6.41
N LEU A 44 6.81 -3.12 -6.72
CA LEU A 44 8.15 -2.53 -6.61
C LEU A 44 8.31 -1.31 -7.51
N LEU A 45 7.74 -1.33 -8.72
CA LEU A 45 7.77 -0.17 -9.61
C LEU A 45 7.03 1.02 -8.99
N ALA A 46 5.86 0.79 -8.40
CA ALA A 46 5.09 1.85 -7.74
C ALA A 46 5.83 2.41 -6.53
N LEU A 47 6.42 1.56 -5.70
CA LEU A 47 7.20 1.96 -4.52
C LEU A 47 8.48 2.73 -4.92
N ARG A 48 9.12 2.33 -6.01
CA ARG A 48 10.28 3.03 -6.55
C ARG A 48 9.90 4.43 -7.04
N ARG A 49 8.80 4.55 -7.77
CA ARG A 49 8.28 5.86 -8.25
C ARG A 49 7.98 6.80 -7.09
N ALA A 50 7.53 6.26 -5.96
CA ALA A 50 7.32 7.03 -4.74
C ALA A 50 8.61 7.31 -3.96
N ARG A 51 9.76 6.85 -4.45
CA ARG A 51 11.10 7.04 -3.84
C ARG A 51 11.24 6.40 -2.46
N LEU A 52 10.49 5.34 -2.20
CA LEU A 52 10.58 4.58 -0.95
C LEU A 52 11.63 3.47 -1.00
N ILE A 53 11.93 3.00 -2.20
CA ILE A 53 12.91 1.94 -2.44
C ILE A 53 13.84 2.29 -3.61
N GLU A 54 14.96 1.58 -3.67
CA GLU A 54 15.85 1.50 -4.83
C GLU A 54 15.74 0.11 -5.42
N THR A 55 15.83 0.01 -6.75
CA THR A 55 15.81 -1.27 -7.45
C THR A 55 17.06 -1.45 -8.29
N PHE A 56 17.49 -2.69 -8.42
CA PHE A 56 18.69 -3.07 -9.15
C PHE A 56 18.35 -4.18 -10.15
N ALA A 57 18.81 -4.03 -11.39
CA ALA A 57 18.60 -5.02 -12.45
C ALA A 57 19.61 -6.15 -12.37
N GLY A 58 19.33 -7.25 -13.07
CA GLY A 58 20.24 -8.38 -13.29
C GLY A 58 20.03 -9.52 -12.31
N LYS A 59 20.93 -10.52 -12.40
CA LYS A 59 20.84 -11.78 -11.67
C LYS A 59 20.85 -11.61 -10.14
N HIS A 60 21.61 -10.64 -9.64
CA HIS A 60 21.70 -10.32 -8.23
C HIS A 60 20.90 -9.06 -7.88
N GLY A 61 19.97 -8.68 -8.75
CA GLY A 61 19.12 -7.53 -8.58
C GLY A 61 18.00 -7.76 -7.59
N GLY A 62 17.23 -6.72 -7.37
CA GLY A 62 16.11 -6.70 -6.46
C GLY A 62 15.86 -5.31 -5.93
N ALA A 63 15.46 -5.22 -4.68
CA ALA A 63 15.10 -3.98 -4.06
C ALA A 63 15.67 -3.86 -2.65
N ARG A 64 15.86 -2.61 -2.21
CA ARG A 64 16.14 -2.27 -0.81
C ARG A 64 15.51 -0.95 -0.46
N LEU A 65 15.34 -0.66 0.81
CA LEU A 65 14.81 0.62 1.26
C LEU A 65 15.74 1.78 0.88
N ARG A 66 15.16 2.89 0.48
CA ARG A 66 15.86 4.14 0.22
C ARG A 66 15.89 5.05 1.44
N LYS A 67 14.89 4.92 2.33
CA LYS A 67 14.75 5.69 3.56
C LYS A 67 14.81 4.78 4.79
N LYS A 68 15.15 5.36 5.93
CA LYS A 68 15.08 4.63 7.19
C LYS A 68 13.62 4.25 7.52
N PRO A 69 13.37 3.06 8.08
CA PRO A 69 12.00 2.62 8.38
C PRO A 69 11.23 3.58 9.30
N ASN A 70 11.89 4.30 10.19
CA ASN A 70 11.25 5.28 11.07
C ASN A 70 10.82 6.57 10.32
N ARG A 71 11.26 6.74 9.07
CA ARG A 71 10.89 7.87 8.21
C ARG A 71 9.89 7.49 7.12
N ILE A 72 9.41 6.26 7.13
CA ILE A 72 8.40 5.78 6.20
C ILE A 72 7.12 5.53 7.00
N SER A 73 6.08 6.28 6.70
CA SER A 73 4.75 6.04 7.26
C SER A 73 3.98 5.02 6.43
N LEU A 74 2.98 4.38 7.03
CA LEU A 74 2.08 3.52 6.27
C LEU A 74 1.28 4.32 5.24
N LEU A 75 1.06 5.62 5.49
CA LEU A 75 0.43 6.50 4.50
C LEU A 75 1.30 6.66 3.26
N ASP A 76 2.63 6.76 3.40
CA ASP A 76 3.55 6.84 2.26
C ASP A 76 3.40 5.60 1.37
N ILE A 77 3.28 4.43 1.96
CA ILE A 77 3.08 3.17 1.22
C ILE A 77 1.70 3.13 0.57
N TYR A 78 0.68 3.55 1.30
CA TYR A 78 -0.69 3.62 0.81
C TYR A 78 -0.80 4.53 -0.43
N ASP A 79 -0.21 5.72 -0.36
CA ASP A 79 -0.22 6.67 -1.48
C ASP A 79 0.58 6.16 -2.69
N ALA A 80 1.59 5.33 -2.45
CA ALA A 80 2.40 4.77 -3.53
C ALA A 80 1.62 3.76 -4.38
N VAL A 81 0.77 2.94 -3.78
CA VAL A 81 0.20 1.76 -4.43
C VAL A 81 -1.32 1.78 -4.54
N GLU A 82 -2.02 2.57 -3.73
CA GLU A 82 -3.48 2.55 -3.69
C GLU A 82 -4.06 3.60 -4.63
N CYS A 83 -4.86 3.16 -5.59
CA CYS A 83 -5.51 4.02 -6.56
C CYS A 83 -7.03 4.02 -6.41
N ARG A 84 -7.58 3.23 -5.50
CA ARG A 84 -9.02 3.07 -5.33
C ARG A 84 -9.47 3.64 -4.00
N PRO A 85 -10.62 4.33 -3.96
CA PRO A 85 -11.17 4.82 -2.70
C PRO A 85 -11.58 3.66 -1.79
N VAL A 86 -11.49 3.88 -0.48
CA VAL A 86 -11.93 2.91 0.53
C VAL A 86 -13.41 2.59 0.35
N ILE A 87 -14.22 3.63 0.12
CA ILE A 87 -15.64 3.49 -0.14
C ILE A 87 -15.91 4.04 -1.54
N PRO A 88 -16.25 3.17 -2.51
CA PRO A 88 -16.63 3.64 -3.84
C PRO A 88 -18.01 4.30 -3.80
N VAL A 89 -18.17 5.38 -4.55
CA VAL A 89 -19.44 6.09 -4.70
C VAL A 89 -20.15 5.56 -5.96
N ASN A 90 -21.48 5.38 -5.86
CA ASN A 90 -22.29 4.94 -6.98
C ASN A 90 -22.36 6.04 -8.06
N GLU A 91 -21.82 5.74 -9.24
CA GLU A 91 -21.81 6.66 -10.40
C GLU A 91 -23.01 6.41 -11.34
N ARG A 92 -23.90 5.50 -10.99
CA ARG A 92 -25.08 5.20 -11.81
C ARG A 92 -26.06 6.36 -11.75
N LYS A 93 -26.82 6.51 -12.85
CA LYS A 93 -27.82 7.57 -12.98
C LYS A 93 -28.92 7.42 -11.92
N ALA A 94 -29.26 8.52 -11.26
CA ALA A 94 -30.31 8.54 -10.25
C ALA A 94 -31.71 8.39 -10.87
N LEU A 95 -32.61 7.74 -10.13
CA LEU A 95 -34.04 7.69 -10.46
C LEU A 95 -34.67 9.03 -10.06
N LYS A 96 -35.11 9.81 -11.05
CA LYS A 96 -35.59 11.20 -10.85
C LYS A 96 -36.73 11.34 -9.85
N GLN A 97 -37.62 10.34 -9.80
CA GLN A 97 -38.79 10.34 -8.91
C GLN A 97 -38.48 9.94 -7.48
N CYS A 98 -37.27 9.43 -7.23
CA CYS A 98 -36.88 8.97 -5.90
C CYS A 98 -35.98 10.00 -5.23
N ARG A 99 -36.45 10.56 -4.13
CA ARG A 99 -35.68 11.57 -3.37
C ARG A 99 -34.40 10.99 -2.79
N VAL A 100 -34.40 9.73 -2.37
CA VAL A 100 -33.22 9.02 -1.87
C VAL A 100 -32.20 8.87 -3.00
N SER A 101 -32.64 8.37 -4.16
CA SER A 101 -31.77 8.16 -5.31
C SER A 101 -31.08 9.46 -5.75
N CYS A 102 -31.84 10.57 -5.79
CA CYS A 102 -31.32 11.87 -6.21
C CYS A 102 -30.29 12.46 -5.24
N ASN A 103 -30.29 12.05 -3.98
CA ASN A 103 -29.42 12.61 -2.95
C ASN A 103 -28.32 11.65 -2.48
N MET A 104 -28.40 10.38 -2.84
CA MET A 104 -27.48 9.35 -2.29
C MET A 104 -26.04 9.56 -2.73
N LYS A 105 -25.79 10.02 -3.96
CA LYS A 105 -24.43 10.30 -4.41
C LYS A 105 -23.76 11.36 -3.54
N SER A 106 -24.45 12.45 -3.24
CA SER A 106 -23.95 13.52 -2.38
C SER A 106 -23.73 13.03 -0.95
N ILE A 107 -24.67 12.28 -0.41
CA ILE A 107 -24.58 11.73 0.94
C ILE A 107 -23.38 10.78 1.05
N MET A 108 -23.26 9.84 0.13
CA MET A 108 -22.17 8.86 0.17
C MET A 108 -20.82 9.45 -0.18
N SER A 109 -20.76 10.49 -1.00
CA SER A 109 -19.51 11.21 -1.25
C SER A 109 -18.97 11.84 0.03
N SER A 110 -19.83 12.42 0.85
CA SER A 110 -19.43 12.98 2.16
C SER A 110 -18.94 11.90 3.11
N VAL A 111 -19.64 10.76 3.19
CA VAL A 111 -19.22 9.61 4.02
C VAL A 111 -17.89 9.05 3.53
N ALA A 112 -17.73 8.87 2.23
CA ALA A 112 -16.50 8.34 1.63
C ALA A 112 -15.30 9.26 1.90
N GLU A 113 -15.47 10.56 1.75
CA GLU A 113 -14.42 11.55 2.01
C GLU A 113 -14.01 11.54 3.48
N SER A 114 -14.97 11.57 4.40
CA SER A 114 -14.72 11.52 5.85
C SER A 114 -13.98 10.23 6.24
N THR A 115 -14.38 9.10 5.67
CA THR A 115 -13.73 7.81 5.91
C THR A 115 -12.30 7.78 5.38
N GLU A 116 -12.08 8.29 4.16
CA GLU A 116 -10.74 8.37 3.57
C GLU A 116 -9.81 9.23 4.42
N GLN A 117 -10.28 10.37 4.89
CA GLN A 117 -9.50 11.24 5.78
C GLN A 117 -9.14 10.53 7.10
N ALA A 118 -10.06 9.79 7.68
CA ALA A 118 -9.82 9.01 8.90
C ALA A 118 -8.76 7.92 8.68
N VAL A 119 -8.84 7.20 7.56
CA VAL A 119 -7.85 6.19 7.17
C VAL A 119 -6.47 6.84 6.99
N ARG A 120 -6.39 7.93 6.24
CA ARG A 120 -5.14 8.64 5.98
C ARG A 120 -4.49 9.15 7.27
N LYS A 121 -5.27 9.74 8.15
CA LYS A 121 -4.79 10.22 9.45
C LYS A 121 -4.24 9.07 10.30
N HIS A 122 -4.95 7.96 10.35
CA HIS A 122 -4.49 6.77 11.09
C HIS A 122 -3.18 6.23 10.54
N LEU A 123 -3.08 6.06 9.22
CA LEU A 123 -1.88 5.53 8.56
C LEU A 123 -0.69 6.49 8.68
N SER A 124 -0.91 7.80 8.71
CA SER A 124 0.16 8.80 8.87
C SER A 124 0.86 8.71 10.23
N GLY A 125 0.17 8.20 11.24
CA GLY A 125 0.70 8.01 12.59
C GLY A 125 1.45 6.71 12.82
N MET A 126 1.50 5.82 11.82
CA MET A 126 2.15 4.52 11.93
C MET A 126 3.38 4.48 11.03
N THR A 127 4.52 4.07 11.58
CA THR A 127 5.78 3.95 10.82
C THR A 127 6.08 2.49 10.48
N LEU A 128 6.85 2.30 9.41
CA LEU A 128 7.36 0.98 9.04
C LEU A 128 8.23 0.38 10.16
N ALA A 129 9.00 1.22 10.88
CA ALA A 129 9.80 0.77 12.00
C ALA A 129 8.96 0.11 13.11
N GLN A 130 7.76 0.63 13.37
CA GLN A 130 6.85 0.05 14.35
C GLN A 130 6.38 -1.35 13.95
N LEU A 131 6.15 -1.58 12.65
CA LEU A 131 5.75 -2.90 12.14
C LEU A 131 6.91 -3.90 12.23
N VAL A 132 8.12 -3.49 11.87
CA VAL A 132 9.30 -4.35 11.93
C VAL A 132 9.56 -4.84 13.35
N ARG A 133 9.34 -3.99 14.36
CA ARG A 133 9.49 -4.37 15.78
C ARG A 133 8.56 -5.50 16.22
N LYS A 134 7.44 -5.66 15.52
CA LYS A 134 6.47 -6.74 15.79
C LYS A 134 6.89 -8.08 15.20
N VAL A 135 7.89 -8.08 14.32
CA VAL A 135 8.43 -9.32 13.72
C VAL A 135 9.49 -9.86 14.69
N PRO A 136 9.35 -11.10 15.19
CA PRO A 136 10.35 -11.67 16.09
C PRO A 136 11.71 -11.79 15.41
N PRO A 137 12.83 -11.61 16.13
CA PRO A 137 14.15 -11.81 15.58
C PRO A 137 14.35 -13.27 15.15
N ARG A 138 15.21 -13.49 14.17
CA ARG A 138 15.59 -14.86 13.77
C ARG A 138 16.18 -15.58 14.98
N ARG A 139 15.67 -16.76 15.24
CA ARG A 139 16.27 -17.66 16.25
C ARG A 139 17.54 -18.29 15.72
#